data_841c1bfd0ea736a00f93bd97e4818577
#
_entry.id   841c1bfd0ea736a00f93bd97e4818577
#
_cell.length_a   1.000
_cell.length_b   1.000
_cell.length_c   1.000
_cell.angle_alpha   90.00
_cell.angle_beta   90.00
_cell.angle_gamma   90.00
#
_symmetry.space_group_name_H-M   'P 1'
#
loop_
_entity.id
_entity.type
_entity.pdbx_description
1 polymer ?
#
loop_
_entity_poly.entity_id
_entity_poly.type
_entity_poly.pdbx_seq_one_letter_code
_entity_poly.pdbx_strand_id
1 'polypeptide(L)'
;RLAHYGLKYRQKILLYGSPGCGKTMGAERIAWNTGLPLVKVRFDAMVSSYLGETATNLREVFETAAADPCLLFIDECDALAKSREDAQEVGEIKRVVNTFLQLLDEYEVTNGLLIAATNLTKFLDEAVWRRFDDVIEVPKPTDLEIRTILKQTLAAVEVGSVDWDTIVHRLNGFSAAQIVKIAQNAAKRAILDREDLVIQEHLEASIKDVIVSHAG
;
A
#
# COMPACT_ATOMS: atom_id res chain seq x y z
N ARG A 1 -5.85 20.60 22.80
CA ARG A 1 -6.49 19.92 23.93
C ARG A 1 -5.64 18.75 24.46
N LEU A 2 -5.17 17.81 23.62
CA LEU A 2 -4.39 16.65 24.07
C LEU A 2 -3.11 17.05 24.82
N ALA A 3 -2.37 18.02 24.33
CA ALA A 3 -1.15 18.52 24.98
C ALA A 3 -1.40 19.07 26.41
N HIS A 4 -2.57 19.63 26.67
CA HIS A 4 -2.97 20.10 28.00
C HIS A 4 -3.08 18.96 29.04
N TYR A 5 -3.35 17.74 28.56
CA TYR A 5 -3.43 16.52 29.38
C TYR A 5 -2.15 15.69 29.32
N GLY A 6 -1.07 16.22 28.77
CA GLY A 6 0.19 15.49 28.61
C GLY A 6 0.12 14.33 27.60
N LEU A 7 -0.91 14.29 26.76
CA LEU A 7 -1.10 13.26 25.74
C LEU A 7 -0.41 13.68 24.44
N LYS A 8 0.41 12.79 23.88
CA LYS A 8 1.01 12.98 22.55
C LYS A 8 -0.01 12.66 21.45
N TYR A 9 0.11 13.35 20.32
CA TYR A 9 -0.62 12.99 19.10
C TYR A 9 -0.03 11.70 18.54
N ARG A 10 -0.90 10.86 17.98
CA ARG A 10 -0.47 9.70 17.20
C ARG A 10 -0.15 10.16 15.79
N GLN A 11 1.09 10.05 15.40
CA GLN A 11 1.60 10.65 14.18
C GLN A 11 2.40 9.66 13.31
N LYS A 12 2.73 8.48 13.86
CA LYS A 12 3.48 7.44 13.16
C LYS A 12 2.57 6.22 13.00
N ILE A 13 2.18 5.93 11.77
CA ILE A 13 1.25 4.84 11.44
C ILE A 13 1.95 3.84 10.54
N LEU A 14 1.82 2.56 10.85
CA LEU A 14 2.26 1.47 9.99
C LEU A 14 1.04 0.79 9.35
N LEU A 15 0.97 0.82 8.02
CA LEU A 15 -0.01 0.07 7.24
C LEU A 15 0.60 -1.26 6.81
N TYR A 16 -0.05 -2.37 7.11
CA TYR A 16 0.39 -3.68 6.66
C TYR A 16 -0.75 -4.46 6.00
N GLY A 17 -0.42 -5.43 5.17
CA GLY A 17 -1.42 -6.28 4.50
C GLY A 17 -0.97 -6.71 3.11
N SER A 18 -1.77 -7.54 2.46
CA SER A 18 -1.45 -8.10 1.15
C SER A 18 -1.17 -7.02 0.09
N PRO A 19 -0.31 -7.29 -0.91
CA PRO A 19 -0.08 -6.36 -2.00
C PRO A 19 -1.37 -6.08 -2.79
N GLY A 20 -1.51 -4.84 -3.27
CA GLY A 20 -2.67 -4.43 -4.05
C GLY A 20 -3.97 -4.21 -3.26
N CYS A 21 -3.94 -4.16 -1.92
CA CYS A 21 -5.11 -3.89 -1.08
C CYS A 21 -5.36 -2.40 -0.78
N GLY A 22 -4.53 -1.49 -1.31
CA GLY A 22 -4.82 -0.06 -1.25
C GLY A 22 -4.04 0.73 -0.19
N LYS A 23 -2.95 0.20 0.39
CA LYS A 23 -2.12 0.92 1.37
C LYS A 23 -1.65 2.29 0.87
N THR A 24 -1.06 2.33 -0.32
CA THR A 24 -0.60 3.57 -0.96
C THR A 24 -1.75 4.54 -1.24
N MET A 25 -2.87 4.04 -1.79
CA MET A 25 -4.07 4.86 -2.01
C MET A 25 -4.64 5.42 -0.71
N GLY A 26 -4.58 4.64 0.38
CA GLY A 26 -4.99 5.08 1.71
C GLY A 26 -4.17 6.27 2.20
N ALA A 27 -2.84 6.19 2.08
CA ALA A 27 -1.95 7.28 2.45
C ALA A 27 -2.19 8.54 1.59
N GLU A 28 -2.33 8.39 0.27
CA GLU A 28 -2.67 9.48 -0.65
C GLU A 28 -4.02 10.13 -0.30
N ARG A 29 -5.02 9.32 0.07
CA ARG A 29 -6.33 9.82 0.48
C ARG A 29 -6.28 10.58 1.81
N ILE A 30 -5.47 10.12 2.76
CA ILE A 30 -5.25 10.81 4.03
C ILE A 30 -4.57 12.17 3.77
N ALA A 31 -3.53 12.23 2.94
CA ALA A 31 -2.87 13.48 2.56
C ALA A 31 -3.88 14.46 1.94
N TRP A 32 -4.69 14.00 1.00
CA TRP A 32 -5.73 14.81 0.39
C TRP A 32 -6.75 15.36 1.41
N ASN A 33 -7.25 14.50 2.28
CA ASN A 33 -8.28 14.89 3.25
C ASN A 33 -7.74 15.83 4.35
N THR A 34 -6.46 15.72 4.69
CA THR A 34 -5.81 16.59 5.69
C THR A 34 -5.25 17.87 5.10
N GLY A 35 -5.15 17.97 3.76
CA GLY A 35 -4.53 19.09 3.07
C GLY A 35 -3.00 19.13 3.23
N LEU A 36 -2.38 18.06 3.73
CA LEU A 36 -0.93 17.96 3.87
C LEU A 36 -0.27 17.65 2.53
N PRO A 37 0.84 18.32 2.18
CA PRO A 37 1.70 17.88 1.09
C PRO A 37 2.15 16.45 1.30
N LEU A 38 2.15 15.63 0.23
CA LEU A 38 2.60 14.23 0.27
C LEU A 38 4.06 14.14 -0.18
N VAL A 39 4.93 13.70 0.73
CA VAL A 39 6.30 13.29 0.42
C VAL A 39 6.34 11.78 0.35
N LYS A 40 6.46 11.21 -0.85
CA LYS A 40 6.44 9.76 -1.07
C LYS A 40 7.84 9.23 -1.34
N VAL A 41 8.23 8.23 -0.57
CA VAL A 41 9.53 7.56 -0.67
C VAL A 41 9.31 6.07 -0.89
N ARG A 42 9.99 5.50 -1.86
CA ARG A 42 10.08 4.06 -2.07
C ARG A 42 11.35 3.54 -1.41
N PHE A 43 11.19 2.81 -0.33
CA PHE A 43 12.31 2.31 0.46
C PHE A 43 13.15 1.28 -0.31
N ASP A 44 12.52 0.40 -1.07
CA ASP A 44 13.18 -0.59 -1.93
C ASP A 44 14.09 0.05 -2.98
N ALA A 45 13.63 1.12 -3.63
CA ALA A 45 14.40 1.84 -4.63
C ALA A 45 15.61 2.56 -4.02
N MET A 46 15.50 3.04 -2.79
CA MET A 46 16.61 3.66 -2.07
C MET A 46 17.70 2.65 -1.70
N VAL A 47 17.31 1.46 -1.25
CA VAL A 47 18.25 0.40 -0.86
C VAL A 47 18.98 -0.18 -2.07
N SER A 48 18.32 -0.29 -3.22
CA SER A 48 18.88 -0.89 -4.44
C SER A 48 19.86 0.00 -5.21
N SER A 49 19.80 1.33 -5.02
CA SER A 49 20.51 2.27 -5.92
C SER A 49 22.00 2.42 -5.58
N TYR A 50 22.40 2.49 -4.31
CA TYR A 50 23.79 2.53 -3.83
C TYR A 50 23.78 2.36 -2.30
N LEU A 51 24.15 1.20 -1.79
CA LEU A 51 24.13 0.88 -0.37
C LEU A 51 24.90 1.88 0.51
N GLY A 52 26.02 2.43 0.01
CA GLY A 52 26.82 3.41 0.77
C GLY A 52 26.16 4.78 0.99
N GLU A 53 25.23 5.20 0.13
CA GLU A 53 24.57 6.51 0.18
C GLU A 53 23.16 6.44 0.80
N THR A 54 22.59 5.25 0.92
CA THR A 54 21.21 5.04 1.38
C THR A 54 20.94 5.65 2.75
N ALA A 55 21.88 5.52 3.69
CA ALA A 55 21.74 6.11 5.02
C ALA A 55 21.74 7.65 5.00
N THR A 56 22.50 8.25 4.11
CA THR A 56 22.53 9.72 3.89
C THR A 56 21.23 10.19 3.27
N ASN A 57 20.79 9.53 2.22
CA ASN A 57 19.55 9.87 1.52
C ASN A 57 18.32 9.74 2.44
N LEU A 58 18.31 8.73 3.32
CA LEU A 58 17.25 8.60 4.35
C LEU A 58 17.23 9.81 5.29
N ARG A 59 18.39 10.25 5.78
CA ARG A 59 18.47 11.42 6.65
C ARG A 59 17.96 12.68 5.95
N GLU A 60 18.37 12.94 4.73
CA GLU A 60 17.90 14.09 3.94
C GLU A 60 16.38 14.08 3.76
N VAL A 61 15.78 12.90 3.52
CA VAL A 61 14.32 12.76 3.43
C VAL A 61 13.65 13.13 4.74
N PHE A 62 14.14 12.59 5.87
CA PHE A 62 13.56 12.88 7.18
C PHE A 62 13.76 14.35 7.61
N GLU A 63 14.92 14.94 7.33
CA GLU A 63 15.20 16.36 7.56
C GLU A 63 14.28 17.25 6.72
N THR A 64 14.11 16.94 5.44
CA THR A 64 13.19 17.66 4.53
C THR A 64 11.75 17.57 5.02
N ALA A 65 11.30 16.39 5.43
CA ALA A 65 9.95 16.19 5.95
C ALA A 65 9.72 16.82 7.33
N ALA A 66 10.77 17.04 8.10
CA ALA A 66 10.69 17.72 9.40
C ALA A 66 10.66 19.26 9.27
N ALA A 67 11.12 19.82 8.14
CA ALA A 67 11.20 21.26 7.93
C ALA A 67 9.82 21.91 7.81
N ASP A 68 8.89 21.25 7.12
CA ASP A 68 7.53 21.76 6.87
C ASP A 68 6.47 20.68 7.14
N PRO A 69 5.24 21.05 7.57
CA PRO A 69 4.15 20.08 7.78
C PRO A 69 3.84 19.31 6.51
N CYS A 70 4.04 18.00 6.54
CA CYS A 70 3.75 17.11 5.42
C CYS A 70 3.27 15.73 5.91
N LEU A 71 2.74 14.92 5.01
CA LEU A 71 2.61 13.49 5.18
C LEU A 71 3.82 12.82 4.53
N LEU A 72 4.74 12.30 5.35
CA LEU A 72 5.85 11.46 4.89
C LEU A 72 5.32 10.02 4.73
N PHE A 73 5.26 9.55 3.49
CA PHE A 73 4.83 8.19 3.16
C PHE A 73 6.02 7.35 2.71
N ILE A 74 6.34 6.31 3.47
CA ILE A 74 7.44 5.38 3.17
C ILE A 74 6.84 4.06 2.72
N ASP A 75 6.91 3.81 1.41
CA ASP A 75 6.35 2.62 0.78
C ASP A 75 7.39 1.49 0.68
N GLU A 76 6.91 0.25 0.63
CA GLU A 76 7.70 -0.97 0.44
C GLU A 76 8.79 -1.20 1.52
N CYS A 77 8.42 -0.98 2.79
CA CYS A 77 9.31 -1.23 3.92
C CYS A 77 9.71 -2.71 4.10
N ASP A 78 9.16 -3.62 3.31
CA ASP A 78 9.54 -5.04 3.29
C ASP A 78 11.00 -5.27 2.91
N ALA A 79 11.64 -4.34 2.21
CA ALA A 79 13.08 -4.39 1.96
C ALA A 79 13.89 -4.45 3.26
N LEU A 80 13.37 -3.89 4.37
CA LEU A 80 13.97 -4.00 5.71
C LEU A 80 14.05 -5.45 6.23
N ALA A 81 13.12 -6.30 5.81
CA ALA A 81 13.05 -7.69 6.26
C ALA A 81 13.84 -8.63 5.34
N LYS A 82 13.74 -8.45 4.01
CA LYS A 82 14.43 -9.28 3.01
C LYS A 82 15.95 -9.22 3.15
N SER A 83 16.46 -8.09 3.53
CA SER A 83 17.89 -7.83 3.68
C SER A 83 18.59 -8.59 4.80
N ARG A 84 17.84 -9.32 5.64
CA ARG A 84 18.41 -10.16 6.71
C ARG A 84 18.73 -11.58 6.28
N GLU A 85 18.22 -12.03 5.13
CA GLU A 85 18.39 -13.40 4.64
C GLU A 85 19.64 -13.59 3.77
N ASP A 86 20.17 -12.53 3.13
CA ASP A 86 21.35 -12.58 2.28
C ASP A 86 22.64 -12.36 3.10
N ALA A 87 23.41 -13.43 3.27
CA ALA A 87 24.59 -13.47 4.12
C ALA A 87 25.81 -12.63 3.65
N GLN A 88 25.84 -12.17 2.41
CA GLN A 88 26.96 -11.39 1.82
C GLN A 88 26.83 -9.87 1.95
N GLU A 89 25.60 -9.34 2.09
CA GLU A 89 25.35 -7.88 2.21
C GLU A 89 24.94 -7.45 3.64
N VAL A 90 25.07 -8.36 4.61
CA VAL A 90 24.51 -8.23 5.99
C VAL A 90 24.98 -6.98 6.74
N GLY A 91 26.15 -6.44 6.46
CA GLY A 91 26.71 -5.30 7.19
C GLY A 91 26.06 -3.96 6.84
N GLU A 92 25.95 -3.64 5.56
CA GLU A 92 25.45 -2.35 5.10
C GLU A 92 23.94 -2.23 5.25
N ILE A 93 23.22 -3.29 4.97
CA ILE A 93 21.78 -3.31 5.10
C ILE A 93 21.35 -3.22 6.57
N LYS A 94 22.05 -3.89 7.48
CA LYS A 94 21.85 -3.69 8.94
C LYS A 94 22.09 -2.24 9.36
N ARG A 95 23.07 -1.58 8.74
CA ARG A 95 23.35 -0.15 8.99
C ARG A 95 22.18 0.73 8.52
N VAL A 96 21.65 0.46 7.32
CA VAL A 96 20.48 1.18 6.79
C VAL A 96 19.24 0.97 7.66
N VAL A 97 18.96 -0.28 8.05
CA VAL A 97 17.86 -0.61 8.99
C VAL A 97 18.03 0.13 10.31
N ASN A 98 19.21 0.10 10.91
CA ASN A 98 19.46 0.78 12.17
C ASN A 98 19.33 2.31 12.02
N THR A 99 19.80 2.89 10.93
CA THR A 99 19.62 4.31 10.63
C THR A 99 18.14 4.64 10.49
N PHE A 100 17.36 3.84 9.78
CA PHE A 100 15.92 4.05 9.64
C PHE A 100 15.20 3.98 11.00
N LEU A 101 15.54 2.99 11.82
CA LEU A 101 14.96 2.86 13.16
C LEU A 101 15.32 4.06 14.06
N GLN A 102 16.56 4.53 13.99
CA GLN A 102 17.00 5.72 14.72
C GLN A 102 16.25 6.96 14.24
N LEU A 103 16.12 7.16 12.92
CA LEU A 103 15.36 8.27 12.36
C LEU A 103 13.88 8.22 12.75
N LEU A 104 13.27 7.03 12.83
CA LEU A 104 11.90 6.89 13.34
C LEU A 104 11.79 7.31 14.80
N ASP A 105 12.79 7.02 15.63
CA ASP A 105 12.80 7.40 17.05
C ASP A 105 12.98 8.93 17.22
N GLU A 106 13.84 9.54 16.42
CA GLU A 106 14.19 10.96 16.47
C GLU A 106 13.17 11.86 15.75
N TYR A 107 12.37 11.31 14.83
CA TYR A 107 11.44 12.08 14.02
C TYR A 107 10.27 12.60 14.87
N GLU A 108 10.33 13.88 15.20
CA GLU A 108 9.24 14.59 15.85
C GLU A 108 8.43 15.36 14.80
N VAL A 109 7.22 14.92 14.56
CA VAL A 109 6.34 15.55 13.59
C VAL A 109 5.59 16.68 14.26
N THR A 110 5.97 17.93 14.01
CA THR A 110 5.36 19.07 14.70
C THR A 110 3.94 19.39 14.21
N ASN A 111 3.51 19.01 13.01
CA ASN A 111 2.13 19.15 12.50
C ASN A 111 1.91 18.31 11.22
N GLY A 112 2.54 17.17 11.11
CA GLY A 112 2.45 16.28 9.97
C GLY A 112 2.06 14.85 10.36
N LEU A 113 2.25 13.91 9.45
CA LEU A 113 2.05 12.47 9.65
C LEU A 113 3.21 11.71 9.02
N LEU A 114 3.60 10.60 9.64
CA LEU A 114 4.43 9.59 9.02
C LEU A 114 3.60 8.33 8.84
N ILE A 115 3.52 7.84 7.61
CA ILE A 115 2.87 6.57 7.29
C ILE A 115 3.91 5.69 6.61
N ALA A 116 4.15 4.50 7.14
CA ALA A 116 4.94 3.46 6.48
C ALA A 116 4.02 2.36 5.98
N ALA A 117 4.38 1.69 4.87
CA ALA A 117 3.62 0.57 4.33
C ALA A 117 4.50 -0.64 4.06
N THR A 118 3.98 -1.83 4.37
CA THR A 118 4.64 -3.10 4.12
C THR A 118 3.66 -4.19 3.67
N ASN A 119 4.13 -5.10 2.84
CA ASN A 119 3.37 -6.28 2.44
C ASN A 119 3.65 -7.49 3.36
N LEU A 120 4.66 -7.41 4.21
CA LEU A 120 5.12 -8.50 5.06
C LEU A 120 4.56 -8.37 6.49
N THR A 121 3.65 -9.26 6.85
CA THR A 121 3.04 -9.31 8.18
C THR A 121 3.90 -10.04 9.22
N LYS A 122 4.76 -10.98 8.79
CA LYS A 122 5.46 -11.92 9.67
C LYS A 122 6.92 -11.59 9.95
N PHE A 123 7.52 -10.65 9.22
CA PHE A 123 8.98 -10.43 9.24
C PHE A 123 9.42 -9.08 9.79
N LEU A 124 8.49 -8.20 10.15
CA LEU A 124 8.87 -6.99 10.86
C LEU A 124 9.13 -7.33 12.32
N ASP A 125 10.37 -7.14 12.74
CA ASP A 125 10.83 -7.30 14.12
C ASP A 125 9.98 -6.45 15.07
N GLU A 126 9.72 -6.96 16.25
CA GLU A 126 9.04 -6.24 17.33
C GLU A 126 9.64 -4.83 17.55
N ALA A 127 10.96 -4.71 17.32
CA ALA A 127 11.66 -3.43 17.36
C ALA A 127 11.10 -2.39 16.36
N VAL A 128 10.63 -2.81 15.19
CA VAL A 128 10.00 -1.90 14.20
C VAL A 128 8.59 -1.52 14.66
N TRP A 129 7.78 -2.49 15.06
CA TRP A 129 6.38 -2.27 15.45
C TRP A 129 6.25 -1.26 16.60
N ARG A 130 7.11 -1.34 17.59
CA ARG A 130 7.10 -0.48 18.79
C ARG A 130 7.35 1.00 18.51
N ARG A 131 7.81 1.35 17.32
CA ARG A 131 8.12 2.72 16.93
C ARG A 131 6.96 3.44 16.26
N PHE A 132 5.90 2.70 15.97
CA PHE A 132 4.68 3.26 15.43
C PHE A 132 3.63 3.41 16.52
N ASP A 133 2.90 4.52 16.49
CA ASP A 133 1.82 4.79 17.43
C ASP A 133 0.58 3.93 17.14
N ASP A 134 0.34 3.64 15.86
CA ASP A 134 -0.72 2.77 15.38
C ASP A 134 -0.20 1.81 14.31
N VAL A 135 -0.70 0.58 14.37
CA VAL A 135 -0.42 -0.47 13.40
C VAL A 135 -1.75 -0.96 12.84
N ILE A 136 -1.99 -0.69 11.57
CA ILE A 136 -3.31 -0.88 10.94
C ILE A 136 -3.20 -1.91 9.82
N GLU A 137 -4.00 -2.96 9.91
CA GLU A 137 -4.17 -3.91 8.82
C GLU A 137 -5.02 -3.31 7.71
N VAL A 138 -4.55 -3.45 6.46
CA VAL A 138 -5.34 -3.19 5.27
C VAL A 138 -5.72 -4.55 4.68
N PRO A 139 -6.90 -5.08 5.00
CA PRO A 139 -7.31 -6.40 4.60
C PRO A 139 -7.66 -6.47 3.11
N LYS A 140 -7.91 -7.67 2.63
CA LYS A 140 -8.54 -7.87 1.32
C LYS A 140 -9.98 -7.36 1.37
N PRO A 141 -10.54 -6.92 0.22
CA PRO A 141 -11.89 -6.38 0.17
C PRO A 141 -12.95 -7.39 0.63
N THR A 142 -13.92 -6.91 1.37
CA THR A 142 -15.17 -7.60 1.72
C THR A 142 -16.12 -7.64 0.52
N ASP A 143 -17.18 -8.44 0.58
CA ASP A 143 -18.19 -8.55 -0.48
C ASP A 143 -18.78 -7.18 -0.88
N LEU A 144 -19.04 -6.33 0.10
CA LEU A 144 -19.57 -4.97 -0.14
C LEU A 144 -18.54 -4.08 -0.86
N GLU A 145 -17.28 -4.18 -0.46
CA GLU A 145 -16.20 -3.43 -1.11
C GLU A 145 -15.92 -3.97 -2.51
N ILE A 146 -15.96 -5.29 -2.73
CA ILE A 146 -15.86 -5.90 -4.06
C ILE A 146 -16.95 -5.33 -5.00
N ARG A 147 -18.21 -5.29 -4.55
CA ARG A 147 -19.31 -4.68 -5.32
C ARG A 147 -19.03 -3.23 -5.64
N THR A 148 -18.54 -2.48 -4.66
CA THR A 148 -18.22 -1.05 -4.83
C THR A 148 -17.11 -0.84 -5.86
N ILE A 149 -16.03 -1.62 -5.78
CA ILE A 149 -14.90 -1.58 -6.72
C ILE A 149 -15.39 -1.89 -8.14
N LEU A 150 -16.17 -2.98 -8.31
CA LEU A 150 -16.72 -3.36 -9.62
C LEU A 150 -17.59 -2.24 -10.20
N LYS A 151 -18.53 -1.71 -9.40
CA LYS A 151 -19.42 -0.63 -9.82
C LYS A 151 -18.65 0.63 -10.24
N GLN A 152 -17.65 1.03 -9.48
CA GLN A 152 -16.83 2.21 -9.79
C GLN A 152 -15.98 1.99 -11.03
N THR A 153 -15.37 0.80 -11.17
CA THR A 153 -14.49 0.49 -12.31
C THR A 153 -15.27 0.37 -13.62
N LEU A 154 -16.49 -0.15 -13.56
CA LEU A 154 -17.37 -0.32 -14.73
C LEU A 154 -18.29 0.88 -14.96
N ALA A 155 -18.14 1.98 -14.23
CA ALA A 155 -19.06 3.13 -14.31
C ALA A 155 -19.15 3.80 -15.71
N ALA A 156 -18.12 3.62 -16.55
CA ALA A 156 -18.03 4.21 -17.89
C ALA A 156 -18.59 3.29 -19.01
N VAL A 157 -19.01 2.08 -18.68
CA VAL A 157 -19.53 1.09 -19.63
C VAL A 157 -20.90 0.58 -19.18
N GLU A 158 -21.74 0.22 -20.13
CA GLU A 158 -23.01 -0.41 -19.80
C GLU A 158 -22.79 -1.85 -19.33
N VAL A 159 -23.57 -2.27 -18.34
CA VAL A 159 -23.52 -3.62 -17.79
C VAL A 159 -24.85 -4.31 -18.00
N GLY A 160 -24.83 -5.45 -18.68
CA GLY A 160 -25.98 -6.25 -18.95
C GLY A 160 -26.41 -7.13 -17.76
N SER A 161 -27.02 -8.26 -18.08
CA SER A 161 -27.44 -9.21 -17.04
C SER A 161 -26.23 -9.90 -16.42
N VAL A 162 -25.97 -9.62 -15.13
CA VAL A 162 -24.88 -10.22 -14.34
C VAL A 162 -25.42 -10.70 -13.01
N ASP A 163 -25.16 -11.94 -12.66
CA ASP A 163 -25.35 -12.45 -11.30
C ASP A 163 -24.19 -11.96 -10.41
N TRP A 164 -24.43 -10.81 -9.78
CA TRP A 164 -23.44 -10.18 -8.94
C TRP A 164 -23.08 -11.00 -7.71
N ASP A 165 -23.97 -11.81 -7.17
CA ASP A 165 -23.68 -12.65 -6.01
C ASP A 165 -22.67 -13.72 -6.36
N THR A 166 -22.86 -14.38 -7.49
CA THR A 166 -21.92 -15.36 -8.02
C THR A 166 -20.55 -14.71 -8.33
N ILE A 167 -20.53 -13.56 -8.99
CA ILE A 167 -19.28 -12.88 -9.33
C ILE A 167 -18.53 -12.45 -8.05
N VAL A 168 -19.21 -11.83 -7.10
CA VAL A 168 -18.60 -11.41 -5.83
C VAL A 168 -18.03 -12.59 -5.06
N HIS A 169 -18.78 -13.67 -4.96
CA HIS A 169 -18.30 -14.90 -4.30
C HIS A 169 -17.03 -15.45 -4.96
N ARG A 170 -16.94 -15.42 -6.29
CA ARG A 170 -15.72 -15.85 -7.03
C ARG A 170 -14.54 -14.92 -6.85
N LEU A 171 -14.78 -13.64 -6.53
CA LEU A 171 -13.74 -12.64 -6.29
C LEU A 171 -13.27 -12.59 -4.83
N ASN A 172 -13.89 -13.36 -3.94
CA ASN A 172 -13.43 -13.44 -2.56
C ASN A 172 -11.98 -13.91 -2.48
N GLY A 173 -11.18 -13.21 -1.68
CA GLY A 173 -9.77 -13.49 -1.53
C GLY A 173 -8.86 -12.83 -2.56
N PHE A 174 -9.40 -12.15 -3.58
CA PHE A 174 -8.61 -11.30 -4.47
C PHE A 174 -8.28 -9.95 -3.82
N SER A 175 -7.15 -9.35 -4.22
CA SER A 175 -6.82 -7.98 -3.82
C SER A 175 -7.65 -6.96 -4.62
N ALA A 176 -7.79 -5.74 -4.09
CA ALA A 176 -8.49 -4.66 -4.79
C ALA A 176 -7.93 -4.40 -6.19
N ALA A 177 -6.60 -4.42 -6.35
CA ALA A 177 -5.93 -4.26 -7.65
C ALA A 177 -6.29 -5.38 -8.64
N GLN A 178 -6.40 -6.62 -8.19
CA GLN A 178 -6.82 -7.75 -9.02
C GLN A 178 -8.27 -7.59 -9.48
N ILE A 179 -9.17 -7.16 -8.58
CA ILE A 179 -10.59 -6.93 -8.90
C ILE A 179 -10.73 -5.82 -9.94
N VAL A 180 -10.01 -4.70 -9.76
CA VAL A 180 -9.97 -3.61 -10.75
C VAL A 180 -9.48 -4.12 -12.10
N LYS A 181 -8.39 -4.89 -12.13
CA LYS A 181 -7.85 -5.48 -13.36
C LYS A 181 -8.86 -6.40 -14.05
N ILE A 182 -9.56 -7.24 -13.29
CA ILE A 182 -10.61 -8.14 -13.81
C ILE A 182 -11.74 -7.32 -14.46
N ALA A 183 -12.24 -6.29 -13.77
CA ALA A 183 -13.30 -5.45 -14.30
C ALA A 183 -12.87 -4.69 -15.57
N GLN A 184 -11.66 -4.13 -15.59
CA GLN A 184 -11.10 -3.47 -16.77
C GLN A 184 -10.91 -4.43 -17.95
N ASN A 185 -10.46 -5.66 -17.70
CA ASN A 185 -10.30 -6.67 -18.73
C ASN A 185 -11.67 -7.10 -19.28
N ALA A 186 -12.70 -7.24 -18.43
CA ALA A 186 -14.06 -7.56 -18.88
C ALA A 186 -14.63 -6.45 -19.76
N ALA A 187 -14.46 -5.18 -19.36
CA ALA A 187 -14.88 -4.05 -20.21
C ALA A 187 -14.12 -4.02 -21.54
N LYS A 188 -12.80 -4.27 -21.53
CA LYS A 188 -12.02 -4.35 -22.76
C LYS A 188 -12.48 -5.48 -23.70
N ARG A 189 -12.83 -6.66 -23.15
CA ARG A 189 -13.35 -7.78 -23.94
C ARG A 189 -14.67 -7.39 -24.62
N ALA A 190 -15.62 -6.84 -23.87
CA ALA A 190 -16.90 -6.39 -24.43
C ALA A 190 -16.71 -5.45 -25.64
N ILE A 191 -15.81 -4.47 -25.52
CA ILE A 191 -15.50 -3.53 -26.61
C ILE A 191 -14.87 -4.26 -27.82
N LEU A 192 -13.95 -5.21 -27.58
CA LEU A 192 -13.28 -5.95 -28.66
C LEU A 192 -14.24 -6.91 -29.38
N ASP A 193 -15.19 -7.51 -28.65
CA ASP A 193 -16.22 -8.39 -29.17
C ASP A 193 -17.36 -7.62 -29.87
N ARG A 194 -17.24 -6.26 -29.90
CA ARG A 194 -18.25 -5.33 -30.46
C ARG A 194 -19.60 -5.44 -29.76
N GLU A 195 -19.58 -5.74 -28.49
CA GLU A 195 -20.72 -5.68 -27.61
C GLU A 195 -20.71 -4.35 -26.85
N ASP A 196 -21.85 -3.66 -26.79
CA ASP A 196 -21.95 -2.35 -26.14
C ASP A 196 -22.06 -2.45 -24.62
N LEU A 197 -22.10 -3.67 -24.08
CA LEU A 197 -22.29 -3.93 -22.66
C LEU A 197 -21.43 -5.10 -22.12
N VAL A 198 -21.04 -5.00 -20.87
CA VAL A 198 -20.34 -6.07 -20.16
C VAL A 198 -21.35 -7.09 -19.66
N ILE A 199 -21.19 -8.35 -20.04
CA ILE A 199 -22.01 -9.47 -19.58
C ILE A 199 -21.21 -10.36 -18.63
N GLN A 200 -21.88 -11.32 -18.00
CA GLN A 200 -21.28 -12.24 -17.03
C GLN A 200 -20.08 -13.01 -17.61
N GLU A 201 -20.18 -13.46 -18.86
CA GLU A 201 -19.14 -14.22 -19.53
C GLU A 201 -17.81 -13.47 -19.64
N HIS A 202 -17.86 -12.16 -19.89
CA HIS A 202 -16.66 -11.31 -19.92
C HIS A 202 -15.95 -11.24 -18.56
N LEU A 203 -16.73 -11.14 -17.46
CA LEU A 203 -16.19 -11.15 -16.10
C LEU A 203 -15.59 -12.51 -15.75
N GLU A 204 -16.30 -13.60 -16.05
CA GLU A 204 -15.84 -14.95 -15.76
C GLU A 204 -14.56 -15.33 -16.53
N ALA A 205 -14.47 -14.95 -17.80
CA ALA A 205 -13.26 -15.14 -18.59
C ALA A 205 -12.09 -14.34 -18.00
N SER A 206 -12.33 -13.10 -17.61
CA SER A 206 -11.30 -12.25 -17.01
C SER A 206 -10.82 -12.73 -15.62
N ILE A 207 -11.71 -13.33 -14.83
CA ILE A 207 -11.35 -14.02 -13.58
C ILE A 207 -10.41 -15.19 -13.86
N LYS A 208 -10.75 -16.04 -14.85
CA LYS A 208 -9.90 -17.19 -15.23
C LYS A 208 -8.51 -16.75 -15.65
N ASP A 209 -8.39 -15.69 -16.46
CA ASP A 209 -7.08 -15.19 -16.91
C ASP A 209 -6.20 -14.74 -15.74
N VAL A 210 -6.79 -14.04 -14.75
CA VAL A 210 -6.04 -13.58 -13.60
C VAL A 210 -5.60 -14.76 -12.72
N ILE A 211 -6.42 -15.77 -12.55
CA ILE A 211 -6.04 -16.99 -11.80
C ILE A 211 -4.87 -17.70 -12.49
N VAL A 212 -4.94 -17.89 -13.80
CA VAL A 212 -3.88 -18.57 -14.57
C VAL A 212 -2.56 -17.76 -14.51
N SER A 213 -2.63 -16.44 -14.62
CA SER A 213 -1.44 -15.59 -14.58
C SER A 213 -0.75 -15.54 -13.21
N HIS A 214 -1.37 -16.04 -12.13
CA HIS A 214 -0.78 -16.09 -10.79
C HIS A 214 -0.35 -17.50 -10.36
N ALA A 215 -0.66 -18.51 -11.18
CA ALA A 215 -0.30 -19.91 -10.91
C ALA A 215 1.01 -20.34 -11.61
N GLY A 216 1.62 -19.50 -12.41
CA GLY A 216 2.91 -19.67 -13.09
C GLY A 216 3.94 -18.70 -12.57
#